data_45b8bc6b094d3c56383429a691934e47
#
_entry.id   45b8bc6b094d3c56383429a691934e47
#
_cell.length_a   1.000
_cell.length_b   1.000
_cell.length_c   1.000
_cell.angle_alpha   90.00
_cell.angle_beta   90.00
_cell.angle_gamma   90.00
#
_symmetry.space_group_name_H-M   'P 1'
#
loop_
_entity.id
_entity.type
_entity.pdbx_description
1 polymer ?
#
loop_
_entity_poly.entity_id
_entity_poly.type
_entity_poly.pdbx_seq_one_letter_code
_entity_poly.pdbx_strand_id
1 'polypeptide(L)'
;YTIRQKSLIWTIEEKAADGKVEEICLGTTDNVSDGKLVGVPFLVYNPFANDSYTADAPSILYADNLFYLTMFDWYYTNASMYYGGEQGIKDGKATYNGGVRYYPLNNKKRNPLRERLFINVSPDVHEVFPTIDNPASPMRSNQVDRLWAINGGSDLPKLGKFVTDLRSKGVENVSIRYHEDFWRAGGESYTFRTIPNPDLGTERLKEYVRFVQGQDWRIGFYSNYMDFAPVNALWNEDWVRISHKDYGWGPAWCRCYANKVTIGWEQQALLAPQIHKTFGTNFSYCDVETCISPMDRVDYDYRTPGAGKFRTVFEYIGMTLMNERRAYQGPVYSEGGTHWFYAGLLDGNYSHMNHSLPIFPDFQLLKINPLEMDGMSNVSNEAYVAYAYAFGNIGILSDGFDAVRRYAFLQPFQNSYSMIPVKSIRYFDGKSYVSSSDAIKKDLLKSPCIQVEYNSGLKIYANFSDQPWLVKEDNHDYSLPKYGTLAVLPGSRLFSVSSTNPGSSTGKLLDKVYSDHLFYIDTYGEVEKGE
;
A
#
# COMPACT_ATOMS: atom_id res chain seq x y z
N TYR A 1 19.31 -27.12 -4.27
CA TYR A 1 19.33 -25.71 -4.65
C TYR A 1 19.08 -25.56 -6.15
N THR A 2 18.60 -24.38 -6.53
CA THR A 2 18.36 -24.01 -7.92
C THR A 2 18.88 -22.58 -8.14
N ILE A 3 19.32 -22.27 -9.35
CA ILE A 3 19.68 -20.90 -9.73
C ILE A 3 18.66 -20.42 -10.75
N ARG A 4 18.05 -19.27 -10.48
CA ARG A 4 17.12 -18.60 -11.39
C ARG A 4 17.48 -17.12 -11.46
N GLN A 5 17.90 -16.65 -12.64
CA GLN A 5 18.41 -15.27 -12.82
C GLN A 5 19.58 -14.97 -11.85
N LYS A 6 19.44 -13.96 -10.98
CA LYS A 6 20.41 -13.59 -9.95
C LYS A 6 20.12 -14.20 -8.57
N SER A 7 19.17 -15.12 -8.49
CA SER A 7 18.76 -15.76 -7.24
C SER A 7 19.36 -17.15 -7.13
N LEU A 8 20.07 -17.40 -6.04
CA LEU A 8 20.32 -18.73 -5.52
C LEU A 8 19.13 -19.12 -4.63
N ILE A 9 18.43 -20.17 -5.00
CA ILE A 9 17.22 -20.62 -4.32
C ILE A 9 17.52 -21.90 -3.57
N TRP A 10 17.35 -21.88 -2.25
CA TRP A 10 17.44 -23.05 -1.39
C TRP A 10 16.06 -23.50 -0.95
N THR A 11 15.74 -24.77 -1.19
CA THR A 11 14.55 -25.41 -0.64
C THR A 11 14.98 -26.41 0.42
N ILE A 12 14.46 -26.25 1.62
CA ILE A 12 14.81 -27.02 2.80
C ILE A 12 13.53 -27.61 3.40
N GLU A 13 13.47 -28.91 3.57
CA GLU A 13 12.30 -29.59 4.14
C GLU A 13 12.73 -30.66 5.16
N GLU A 14 12.01 -30.68 6.27
CA GLU A 14 12.07 -31.76 7.24
C GLU A 14 11.05 -32.84 6.87
N LYS A 15 11.49 -34.10 6.89
CA LYS A 15 10.61 -35.24 6.57
C LYS A 15 9.81 -35.75 7.77
N ALA A 16 10.08 -35.26 8.96
CA ALA A 16 9.40 -35.66 10.19
C ALA A 16 7.97 -35.10 10.25
N ALA A 17 7.06 -35.83 10.88
CA ALA A 17 5.70 -35.34 11.11
C ALA A 17 5.62 -34.23 12.16
N ASP A 18 6.49 -34.29 13.19
CA ASP A 18 6.62 -33.29 14.23
C ASP A 18 7.96 -32.55 14.04
N GLY A 19 7.93 -31.24 13.84
CA GLY A 19 9.11 -30.40 13.59
C GLY A 19 10.07 -30.37 14.79
N LYS A 20 11.36 -30.46 14.49
CA LYS A 20 12.46 -30.37 15.48
C LYS A 20 13.20 -29.04 15.39
N VAL A 21 13.07 -28.36 14.27
CA VAL A 21 13.74 -27.09 14.03
C VAL A 21 12.99 -25.96 14.75
N GLU A 22 13.72 -25.12 15.44
CA GLU A 22 13.16 -23.92 16.10
C GLU A 22 13.34 -22.68 15.26
N GLU A 23 14.47 -22.61 14.54
CA GLU A 23 14.87 -21.41 13.81
C GLU A 23 15.79 -21.76 12.63
N ILE A 24 15.68 -20.98 11.57
CA ILE A 24 16.71 -20.88 10.54
C ILE A 24 17.20 -19.44 10.52
N CYS A 25 18.46 -19.22 10.84
CA CYS A 25 19.14 -17.94 10.72
C CYS A 25 19.78 -17.79 9.34
N LEU A 26 19.70 -16.59 8.76
CA LEU A 26 20.43 -16.22 7.56
C LEU A 26 21.93 -16.05 7.80
N GLY A 27 22.37 -16.19 9.05
CA GLY A 27 23.70 -15.84 9.50
C GLY A 27 23.77 -14.36 9.90
N THR A 28 24.96 -13.96 10.35
CA THR A 28 25.19 -12.59 10.80
C THR A 28 26.21 -11.94 9.88
N THR A 29 25.81 -10.88 9.20
CA THR A 29 26.71 -10.01 8.47
C THR A 29 26.87 -8.74 9.28
N ASP A 30 27.83 -8.76 10.20
CA ASP A 30 28.09 -7.65 11.11
C ASP A 30 29.25 -6.78 10.63
N ASN A 31 29.20 -5.54 11.03
CA ASN A 31 30.32 -4.61 10.86
C ASN A 31 30.79 -4.41 9.40
N VAL A 32 29.86 -4.47 8.46
CA VAL A 32 30.17 -4.20 7.06
C VAL A 32 30.54 -2.71 6.92
N SER A 33 31.84 -2.43 6.72
CA SER A 33 32.32 -1.07 6.53
C SER A 33 31.76 -0.50 5.23
N ASP A 34 31.39 0.78 5.26
CA ASP A 34 30.78 1.50 4.13
C ASP A 34 29.50 0.83 3.58
N GLY A 35 28.89 -0.07 4.35
CA GLY A 35 27.62 -0.70 4.02
C GLY A 35 26.48 0.31 4.11
N LYS A 36 25.55 0.24 3.15
CA LYS A 36 24.30 1.02 3.16
C LYS A 36 23.11 0.06 3.22
N LEU A 37 22.13 0.40 4.04
CA LEU A 37 20.84 -0.28 4.04
C LEU A 37 19.80 0.60 3.34
N VAL A 38 19.12 0.01 2.37
CA VAL A 38 18.03 0.66 1.64
C VAL A 38 16.72 0.03 2.09
N GLY A 39 15.94 0.81 2.85
CA GLY A 39 14.55 0.45 3.14
C GLY A 39 13.69 0.62 1.90
N VAL A 40 12.78 -0.30 1.67
CA VAL A 40 11.85 -0.21 0.55
C VAL A 40 10.58 0.45 1.04
N PRO A 41 10.18 1.62 0.51
CA PRO A 41 8.94 2.29 0.89
C PRO A 41 7.74 1.36 0.76
N PHE A 42 6.73 1.56 1.59
CA PHE A 42 5.53 0.73 1.72
C PHE A 42 5.75 -0.70 2.25
N LEU A 43 6.98 -1.14 2.43
CA LEU A 43 7.25 -2.44 3.05
C LEU A 43 7.62 -2.36 4.53
N VAL A 44 7.99 -1.19 5.02
CA VAL A 44 8.69 -1.01 6.31
C VAL A 44 7.84 -0.25 7.33
N TYR A 45 6.60 0.08 7.04
CA TYR A 45 5.82 0.91 7.96
C TYR A 45 4.53 0.26 8.42
N ASN A 46 4.42 0.12 9.74
CA ASN A 46 3.15 -0.08 10.43
C ASN A 46 3.05 0.86 11.62
N PRO A 47 2.07 1.77 11.65
CA PRO A 47 1.88 2.72 12.73
C PRO A 47 1.45 2.08 14.06
N PHE A 48 1.04 0.82 14.05
CA PHE A 48 0.43 0.13 15.18
C PHE A 48 1.31 -0.91 15.84
N ALA A 49 2.53 -1.16 15.34
CA ALA A 49 3.42 -2.15 15.90
C ALA A 49 4.59 -1.54 16.64
N ASN A 50 4.76 -1.97 17.84
CA ASN A 50 5.96 -1.75 18.64
C ASN A 50 7.06 -2.72 18.18
N ASP A 51 8.12 -2.20 17.59
CA ASP A 51 9.44 -2.84 17.40
C ASP A 51 9.60 -4.06 16.48
N SER A 52 8.57 -4.63 15.85
CA SER A 52 8.72 -5.88 15.08
C SER A 52 8.80 -5.69 13.55
N TYR A 53 8.81 -4.48 13.04
CA TYR A 53 8.60 -4.20 11.60
C TYR A 53 9.83 -4.26 10.72
N THR A 54 11.00 -4.23 11.28
CA THR A 54 12.24 -4.53 10.53
C THR A 54 12.33 -6.00 10.12
N ALA A 55 11.46 -6.84 10.69
CA ALA A 55 11.46 -8.27 10.46
C ALA A 55 10.78 -8.69 9.15
N ASP A 56 9.73 -8.00 8.76
CA ASP A 56 8.83 -8.42 7.68
C ASP A 56 9.21 -7.85 6.33
N ALA A 57 9.96 -6.76 6.33
CA ALA A 57 10.37 -6.08 5.13
C ALA A 57 11.84 -6.36 4.82
N PRO A 58 12.13 -6.91 3.65
CA PRO A 58 13.51 -7.10 3.25
C PRO A 58 14.18 -5.74 3.05
N SER A 59 15.30 -5.52 3.75
CA SER A 59 16.20 -4.42 3.44
C SER A 59 17.24 -4.87 2.43
N ILE A 60 17.61 -3.97 1.52
CA ILE A 60 18.70 -4.21 0.59
C ILE A 60 19.98 -3.72 1.23
N LEU A 61 20.97 -4.60 1.36
CA LEU A 61 22.32 -4.22 1.74
C LEU A 61 23.12 -3.89 0.47
N TYR A 62 23.74 -2.72 0.44
CA TYR A 62 24.76 -2.36 -0.52
C TYR A 62 26.13 -2.37 0.17
N ALA A 63 27.07 -3.16 -0.32
CA ALA A 63 28.45 -3.22 0.14
C ALA A 63 29.36 -3.74 -1.00
N ASP A 64 30.61 -3.32 -1.02
CA ASP A 64 31.64 -3.79 -1.99
C ASP A 64 31.16 -3.70 -3.46
N ASN A 65 30.44 -2.64 -3.82
CA ASN A 65 29.84 -2.44 -5.16
C ASN A 65 28.76 -3.46 -5.56
N LEU A 66 28.24 -4.24 -4.61
CA LEU A 66 27.19 -5.22 -4.82
C LEU A 66 25.96 -4.91 -3.95
N PHE A 67 24.82 -5.27 -4.46
CA PHE A 67 23.55 -5.28 -3.72
C PHE A 67 23.25 -6.72 -3.30
N TYR A 68 22.75 -6.85 -2.08
CA TYR A 68 22.37 -8.13 -1.47
C TYR A 68 20.94 -8.04 -0.96
N LEU A 69 20.14 -9.05 -1.28
CA LEU A 69 18.82 -9.22 -0.71
C LEU A 69 18.57 -10.70 -0.42
N THR A 70 18.31 -11.01 0.83
CA THR A 70 17.86 -12.35 1.23
C THR A 70 16.41 -12.26 1.68
N MET A 71 15.58 -13.20 1.24
CA MET A 71 14.21 -13.30 1.70
C MET A 71 13.67 -14.72 1.60
N PHE A 72 12.71 -15.02 2.47
CA PHE A 72 11.98 -16.28 2.43
C PHE A 72 10.75 -16.17 1.53
N ASP A 73 10.42 -17.27 0.88
CA ASP A 73 9.21 -17.40 0.07
C ASP A 73 8.00 -17.63 0.98
N TRP A 74 7.18 -16.61 1.16
CA TRP A 74 5.98 -16.71 2.00
C TRP A 74 4.89 -17.63 1.44
N TYR A 75 4.98 -18.02 0.18
CA TYR A 75 4.13 -19.05 -0.42
C TYR A 75 4.59 -20.47 -0.08
N TYR A 76 5.84 -20.61 0.37
CA TYR A 76 6.47 -21.91 0.60
C TYR A 76 7.11 -22.02 1.98
N THR A 77 6.36 -21.66 3.01
CA THR A 77 6.84 -21.68 4.40
C THR A 77 5.89 -22.44 5.32
N ASN A 78 6.44 -23.11 6.34
CA ASN A 78 5.71 -23.56 7.51
C ASN A 78 6.11 -22.80 8.78
N ALA A 79 6.95 -21.80 8.68
CA ALA A 79 7.33 -20.98 9.81
C ALA A 79 6.15 -20.22 10.42
N SER A 80 6.30 -19.89 11.68
CA SER A 80 5.36 -19.06 12.42
C SER A 80 5.64 -17.57 12.23
N MET A 81 6.90 -17.21 11.98
CA MET A 81 7.36 -15.82 11.97
C MET A 81 8.61 -15.67 11.11
N TYR A 82 8.67 -14.56 10.39
CA TYR A 82 9.92 -13.98 9.89
C TYR A 82 10.45 -12.99 10.92
N TYR A 83 11.76 -12.82 10.97
CA TYR A 83 12.37 -11.75 11.77
C TYR A 83 13.59 -11.19 11.06
N GLY A 84 13.73 -9.86 11.08
CA GLY A 84 14.84 -9.12 10.45
C GLY A 84 16.07 -9.01 11.34
N GLY A 85 16.01 -9.54 12.55
CA GLY A 85 17.11 -9.43 13.51
C GLY A 85 17.47 -7.96 13.81
N GLU A 86 18.75 -7.70 14.05
CA GLU A 86 19.31 -6.36 14.26
C GLU A 86 19.82 -5.78 12.94
N GLN A 87 18.91 -5.39 12.05
CA GLN A 87 19.32 -4.68 10.85
C GLN A 87 19.46 -3.18 11.14
N GLY A 88 20.58 -2.60 10.79
CA GLY A 88 20.82 -1.17 11.03
C GLY A 88 22.24 -0.76 10.66
N ILE A 89 22.48 0.55 10.76
CA ILE A 89 23.81 1.14 10.62
C ILE A 89 24.21 1.74 11.96
N LYS A 90 25.31 1.25 12.53
CA LYS A 90 25.91 1.78 13.76
C LYS A 90 27.37 2.07 13.53
N ASP A 91 27.80 3.27 13.91
CA ASP A 91 29.20 3.73 13.76
C ASP A 91 29.75 3.56 12.31
N GLY A 92 28.92 3.83 11.29
CA GLY A 92 29.26 3.68 9.88
C GLY A 92 29.38 2.23 9.39
N LYS A 93 28.91 1.26 10.18
CA LYS A 93 28.93 -0.16 9.82
C LYS A 93 27.52 -0.72 9.78
N ALA A 94 27.22 -1.43 8.70
CA ALA A 94 25.93 -2.10 8.53
C ALA A 94 25.91 -3.47 9.19
N THR A 95 24.78 -3.80 9.82
CA THR A 95 24.43 -5.14 10.25
C THR A 95 23.24 -5.64 9.44
N TYR A 96 23.35 -6.84 8.89
CA TYR A 96 22.32 -7.48 8.09
C TYR A 96 22.19 -8.94 8.51
N ASN A 97 21.08 -9.28 9.14
CA ASN A 97 20.78 -10.63 9.59
C ASN A 97 19.27 -10.87 9.58
N GLY A 98 18.82 -11.99 10.08
CA GLY A 98 17.41 -12.35 10.17
C GLY A 98 17.19 -13.84 9.98
N GLY A 99 15.93 -14.22 9.81
CA GLY A 99 15.57 -15.62 9.67
C GLY A 99 14.09 -15.90 9.81
N VAL A 100 13.79 -17.17 10.08
CA VAL A 100 12.43 -17.65 10.37
C VAL A 100 12.40 -18.46 11.65
N ARG A 101 11.29 -18.36 12.39
CA ARG A 101 11.07 -19.09 13.65
C ARG A 101 9.84 -19.97 13.59
N TYR A 102 9.96 -21.11 14.26
CA TYR A 102 8.93 -22.12 14.40
C TYR A 102 8.51 -22.19 15.87
N TYR A 103 7.45 -21.51 16.24
CA TYR A 103 6.93 -21.58 17.60
C TYR A 103 6.10 -22.84 17.83
N PRO A 104 6.17 -23.43 19.04
CA PRO A 104 5.33 -24.58 19.38
C PRO A 104 3.86 -24.16 19.48
N LEU A 105 2.97 -25.05 19.07
CA LEU A 105 1.55 -24.97 19.33
C LEU A 105 1.26 -25.19 20.83
N ASN A 106 0.03 -24.94 21.27
CA ASN A 106 -0.37 -25.16 22.66
C ASN A 106 -0.29 -26.63 23.12
N ASN A 107 -0.20 -27.61 22.20
CA ASN A 107 0.14 -29.00 22.49
C ASN A 107 1.66 -29.30 22.51
N LYS A 108 2.50 -28.26 22.47
CA LYS A 108 3.97 -28.31 22.48
C LYS A 108 4.64 -28.89 21.25
N LYS A 109 3.90 -29.22 20.20
CA LYS A 109 4.45 -29.68 18.93
C LYS A 109 4.73 -28.48 18.01
N ARG A 110 5.74 -28.62 17.13
CA ARG A 110 6.05 -27.65 16.07
C ARG A 110 5.66 -28.17 14.70
N ASN A 111 5.40 -27.27 13.79
CA ASN A 111 5.28 -27.62 12.38
C ASN A 111 6.63 -28.10 11.85
N PRO A 112 6.67 -29.10 10.93
CA PRO A 112 7.91 -29.51 10.30
C PRO A 112 8.47 -28.41 9.42
N LEU A 113 9.80 -28.32 9.39
CA LEU A 113 10.52 -27.36 8.58
C LEU A 113 10.14 -27.49 7.11
N ARG A 114 9.77 -26.38 6.50
CA ARG A 114 9.57 -26.24 5.09
C ARG A 114 9.80 -24.80 4.69
N GLU A 115 10.92 -24.54 4.03
CA GLU A 115 11.32 -23.20 3.63
C GLU A 115 11.90 -23.18 2.22
N ARG A 116 11.72 -22.03 1.56
CA ARG A 116 12.44 -21.66 0.36
C ARG A 116 13.07 -20.29 0.57
N LEU A 117 14.39 -20.25 0.49
CA LEU A 117 15.20 -19.05 0.69
C LEU A 117 15.73 -18.57 -0.65
N PHE A 118 15.56 -17.29 -0.93
CA PHE A 118 16.19 -16.57 -2.03
C PHE A 118 17.40 -15.80 -1.52
N ILE A 119 18.55 -16.01 -2.10
CA ILE A 119 19.78 -15.25 -1.89
C ILE A 119 20.12 -14.57 -3.21
N ASN A 120 20.05 -13.25 -3.23
CA ASN A 120 20.21 -12.46 -4.44
C ASN A 120 21.41 -11.53 -4.28
N VAL A 121 22.27 -11.52 -5.29
CA VAL A 121 23.47 -10.68 -5.32
C VAL A 121 23.69 -10.15 -6.73
N SER A 122 23.82 -8.83 -6.88
CA SER A 122 24.08 -8.20 -8.18
C SER A 122 24.69 -6.80 -8.01
N PRO A 123 25.45 -6.31 -8.99
CA PRO A 123 25.82 -4.90 -9.09
C PRO A 123 24.65 -3.99 -9.48
N ASP A 124 23.52 -4.54 -9.93
CA ASP A 124 22.28 -3.82 -10.25
C ASP A 124 21.20 -4.13 -9.20
N VAL A 125 20.70 -3.07 -8.56
CA VAL A 125 19.67 -3.19 -7.53
C VAL A 125 18.38 -3.85 -8.03
N HIS A 126 18.02 -3.67 -9.30
CA HIS A 126 16.81 -4.29 -9.86
C HIS A 126 16.90 -5.81 -9.96
N GLU A 127 18.09 -6.34 -10.04
CA GLU A 127 18.30 -7.79 -10.17
C GLU A 127 18.30 -8.54 -8.84
N VAL A 128 18.33 -7.83 -7.70
CA VAL A 128 18.29 -8.51 -6.39
C VAL A 128 16.88 -8.82 -5.89
N PHE A 129 15.85 -8.24 -6.49
CA PHE A 129 14.49 -8.62 -6.18
C PHE A 129 14.18 -10.00 -6.75
N PRO A 130 13.72 -10.96 -5.93
CA PRO A 130 13.36 -12.28 -6.41
C PRO A 130 12.16 -12.18 -7.36
N THR A 131 12.20 -13.02 -8.38
CA THR A 131 11.08 -13.12 -9.33
C THR A 131 10.03 -14.06 -8.75
N ILE A 132 9.13 -13.53 -7.95
CA ILE A 132 7.90 -14.20 -7.54
C ILE A 132 6.80 -13.67 -8.46
N ASP A 133 6.06 -14.57 -9.10
CA ASP A 133 4.96 -14.18 -9.97
C ASP A 133 3.89 -13.49 -9.13
N ASN A 134 3.58 -12.26 -9.50
CA ASN A 134 2.62 -11.43 -8.80
C ASN A 134 1.70 -10.76 -9.84
N PRO A 135 0.67 -11.50 -10.30
CA PRO A 135 -0.23 -11.01 -11.33
C PRO A 135 -1.00 -9.77 -10.84
N ALA A 136 -1.32 -8.90 -11.77
CA ALA A 136 -2.18 -7.77 -11.48
C ALA A 136 -3.57 -8.24 -11.01
N SER A 137 -4.16 -7.49 -10.09
CA SER A 137 -5.54 -7.73 -9.66
C SER A 137 -6.51 -7.62 -10.85
N PRO A 138 -7.51 -8.51 -10.94
CA PRO A 138 -8.46 -8.49 -12.06
C PRO A 138 -9.38 -7.26 -12.08
N MET A 139 -9.56 -6.57 -10.95
CA MET A 139 -10.41 -5.38 -10.85
C MET A 139 -9.62 -4.06 -10.87
N ARG A 140 -8.30 -4.12 -11.00
CA ARG A 140 -7.45 -2.94 -11.03
C ARG A 140 -7.84 -1.98 -12.16
N SER A 141 -8.12 -2.48 -13.35
CA SER A 141 -8.57 -1.68 -14.50
C SER A 141 -9.85 -0.88 -14.24
N ASN A 142 -10.65 -1.29 -13.27
CA ASN A 142 -11.90 -0.61 -12.91
C ASN A 142 -11.67 0.67 -12.07
N GLN A 143 -10.43 0.98 -11.70
CA GLN A 143 -10.08 2.11 -10.86
C GLN A 143 -9.12 3.11 -11.52
N VAL A 144 -8.61 2.78 -12.69
CA VAL A 144 -7.60 3.62 -13.37
C VAL A 144 -8.09 5.03 -13.72
N ASP A 145 -9.40 5.22 -13.83
CA ASP A 145 -10.04 6.52 -14.13
C ASP A 145 -10.62 7.20 -12.87
N ARG A 146 -10.51 6.60 -11.69
CA ARG A 146 -11.19 7.05 -10.46
C ARG A 146 -10.22 7.41 -9.36
N LEU A 147 -10.56 8.44 -8.60
CA LEU A 147 -9.91 8.75 -7.34
C LEU A 147 -10.78 8.27 -6.17
N TRP A 148 -10.13 8.12 -5.04
CA TRP A 148 -10.80 7.76 -3.80
C TRP A 148 -11.27 8.99 -3.04
N ALA A 149 -12.37 8.84 -2.31
CA ALA A 149 -12.77 9.77 -1.27
C ALA A 149 -13.16 8.97 -0.01
N ILE A 150 -12.72 9.46 1.13
CA ILE A 150 -13.20 8.97 2.43
C ILE A 150 -14.36 9.86 2.82
N ASN A 151 -15.48 9.25 3.13
CA ASN A 151 -16.66 9.96 3.58
C ASN A 151 -17.24 9.22 4.80
N GLY A 152 -17.81 9.95 5.73
CA GLY A 152 -18.36 9.38 6.94
C GLY A 152 -19.18 10.39 7.74
N GLY A 153 -20.06 9.89 8.57
CA GLY A 153 -20.94 10.68 9.42
C GLY A 153 -22.39 10.24 9.31
N SER A 154 -23.19 10.59 10.28
CA SER A 154 -24.63 10.30 10.31
C SER A 154 -25.48 11.33 9.55
N ASP A 155 -24.89 12.48 9.19
CA ASP A 155 -25.56 13.56 8.46
C ASP A 155 -25.51 13.30 6.95
N LEU A 156 -26.36 12.40 6.46
CA LEU A 156 -26.44 12.06 5.03
C LEU A 156 -26.71 13.26 4.12
N PRO A 157 -27.54 14.26 4.48
CA PRO A 157 -27.66 15.49 3.69
C PRO A 157 -26.34 16.24 3.52
N LYS A 158 -25.52 16.37 4.56
CA LYS A 158 -24.17 16.98 4.47
C LYS A 158 -23.26 16.19 3.54
N LEU A 159 -23.28 14.86 3.66
CA LEU A 159 -22.51 13.97 2.79
C LEU A 159 -22.96 14.07 1.33
N GLY A 160 -24.27 14.17 1.08
CA GLY A 160 -24.81 14.41 -0.26
C GLY A 160 -24.39 15.76 -0.82
N LYS A 161 -24.34 16.81 0.03
CA LYS A 161 -23.83 18.13 -0.40
C LYS A 161 -22.35 18.06 -0.81
N PHE A 162 -21.50 17.34 -0.08
CA PHE A 162 -20.11 17.13 -0.45
C PHE A 162 -20.00 16.55 -1.88
N VAL A 163 -20.80 15.53 -2.20
CA VAL A 163 -20.82 14.93 -3.55
C VAL A 163 -21.25 15.95 -4.61
N THR A 164 -22.33 16.68 -4.37
CA THR A 164 -22.83 17.68 -5.33
C THR A 164 -21.87 18.85 -5.52
N ASP A 165 -21.23 19.31 -4.45
CA ASP A 165 -20.25 20.40 -4.50
C ASP A 165 -19.02 20.01 -5.32
N LEU A 166 -18.51 18.79 -5.17
CA LEU A 166 -17.39 18.29 -5.99
C LEU A 166 -17.81 18.10 -7.46
N ARG A 167 -18.99 17.52 -7.70
CA ARG A 167 -19.54 17.39 -9.06
C ARG A 167 -19.68 18.74 -9.76
N SER A 168 -20.14 19.76 -9.06
CA SER A 168 -20.27 21.13 -9.61
C SER A 168 -18.93 21.77 -10.00
N LYS A 169 -17.82 21.24 -9.46
CA LYS A 169 -16.44 21.65 -9.77
C LYS A 169 -15.75 20.75 -10.80
N GLY A 170 -16.50 19.87 -11.47
CA GLY A 170 -15.97 18.99 -12.51
C GLY A 170 -15.30 17.71 -11.98
N VAL A 171 -15.43 17.38 -10.71
CA VAL A 171 -14.94 16.10 -10.15
C VAL A 171 -15.96 15.01 -10.47
N GLU A 172 -15.64 14.12 -11.41
CA GLU A 172 -16.60 13.17 -11.97
C GLU A 172 -16.38 11.73 -11.51
N ASN A 173 -15.17 11.24 -11.55
CA ASN A 173 -14.85 9.83 -11.36
C ASN A 173 -14.28 9.57 -9.97
N VAL A 174 -15.14 9.18 -9.03
CA VAL A 174 -14.79 8.98 -7.62
C VAL A 174 -15.35 7.65 -7.10
N SER A 175 -14.60 7.04 -6.19
CA SER A 175 -15.04 5.91 -5.36
C SER A 175 -15.07 6.35 -3.89
N ILE A 176 -16.24 6.35 -3.26
CA ILE A 176 -16.40 6.74 -1.85
C ILE A 176 -16.30 5.52 -0.94
N ARG A 177 -15.33 5.56 0.00
CA ARG A 177 -15.32 4.69 1.16
C ARG A 177 -16.16 5.32 2.28
N TYR A 178 -17.28 4.68 2.62
CA TYR A 178 -18.09 5.10 3.74
C TYR A 178 -17.60 4.42 5.03
N HIS A 179 -17.17 5.24 5.98
CA HIS A 179 -16.45 4.78 7.17
C HIS A 179 -17.33 4.01 8.15
N GLU A 180 -16.75 3.08 8.91
CA GLU A 180 -17.42 2.09 9.77
C GLU A 180 -18.29 2.67 10.86
N ASP A 181 -17.80 3.66 11.57
CA ASP A 181 -18.46 4.24 12.75
C ASP A 181 -19.82 4.83 12.43
N PHE A 182 -20.11 5.00 11.18
CA PHE A 182 -21.27 5.74 10.72
C PHE A 182 -22.33 4.87 10.06
N TRP A 183 -21.95 3.78 9.40
CA TRP A 183 -22.94 2.95 8.73
C TRP A 183 -23.44 1.76 9.57
N ARG A 184 -22.61 1.24 10.48
CA ARG A 184 -22.93 0.06 11.29
C ARG A 184 -23.46 0.42 12.67
N ALA A 185 -24.28 -0.45 13.23
CA ALA A 185 -24.67 -0.34 14.63
C ALA A 185 -23.41 -0.41 15.51
N GLY A 186 -23.21 0.67 16.28
CA GLY A 186 -21.96 0.98 16.94
C GLY A 186 -21.59 0.11 18.14
N GLY A 187 -20.70 0.59 18.92
CA GLY A 187 -20.00 -0.05 20.01
C GLY A 187 -18.59 -0.40 19.59
N GLU A 188 -17.89 -1.14 20.43
CA GLU A 188 -16.51 -1.57 20.18
C GLU A 188 -16.38 -2.82 19.34
N SER A 189 -17.49 -3.33 18.80
CA SER A 189 -17.51 -4.51 17.95
C SER A 189 -17.83 -4.13 16.53
N TYR A 190 -16.81 -3.88 15.75
CA TYR A 190 -16.93 -3.58 14.31
C TYR A 190 -17.09 -4.83 13.45
N THR A 191 -16.74 -5.97 14.01
CA THR A 191 -16.64 -7.26 13.34
C THR A 191 -18.02 -7.89 13.14
N PHE A 192 -18.22 -8.56 12.03
CA PHE A 192 -19.42 -9.38 11.73
C PHE A 192 -20.75 -8.59 11.79
N ARG A 193 -20.74 -7.32 11.41
CA ARG A 193 -21.95 -6.47 11.44
C ARG A 193 -22.54 -6.29 10.05
N THR A 194 -23.86 -6.43 9.96
CA THR A 194 -24.63 -6.17 8.74
C THR A 194 -25.77 -5.19 8.97
N ILE A 195 -25.96 -4.74 10.21
CA ILE A 195 -27.03 -3.86 10.63
C ILE A 195 -26.50 -2.42 10.63
N PRO A 196 -27.18 -1.48 9.95
CA PRO A 196 -26.78 -0.09 9.96
C PRO A 196 -26.96 0.53 11.35
N ASN A 197 -26.26 1.63 11.58
CA ASN A 197 -26.47 2.45 12.75
C ASN A 197 -27.94 2.87 12.82
N PRO A 198 -28.63 2.71 13.99
CA PRO A 198 -30.04 3.09 14.15
C PRO A 198 -30.34 4.53 13.76
N ASP A 199 -29.42 5.46 14.01
CA ASP A 199 -29.58 6.88 13.65
C ASP A 199 -29.61 7.12 12.13
N LEU A 200 -28.93 6.28 11.36
CA LEU A 200 -28.98 6.29 9.90
C LEU A 200 -30.26 5.65 9.38
N GLY A 201 -30.55 4.45 9.84
CA GLY A 201 -31.63 3.60 9.34
C GLY A 201 -31.34 2.99 7.97
N THR A 202 -31.88 1.80 7.73
CA THR A 202 -31.59 1.03 6.51
C THR A 202 -32.05 1.76 5.25
N GLU A 203 -33.25 2.29 5.21
CA GLU A 203 -33.80 2.91 4.00
C GLU A 203 -33.07 4.20 3.63
N ARG A 204 -32.79 5.06 4.60
CA ARG A 204 -32.03 6.29 4.37
C ARG A 204 -30.63 6.00 3.83
N LEU A 205 -29.97 4.97 4.36
CA LEU A 205 -28.64 4.55 3.88
C LEU A 205 -28.71 3.99 2.44
N LYS A 206 -29.76 3.21 2.11
CA LYS A 206 -30.01 2.76 0.73
C LYS A 206 -30.25 3.92 -0.23
N GLU A 207 -30.99 4.93 0.20
CA GLU A 207 -31.23 6.14 -0.59
C GLU A 207 -29.95 6.90 -0.86
N TYR A 208 -29.09 7.03 0.14
CA TYR A 208 -27.77 7.65 -0.02
C TYR A 208 -26.88 6.86 -0.97
N VAL A 209 -26.82 5.53 -0.87
CA VAL A 209 -26.06 4.69 -1.82
C VAL A 209 -26.55 4.91 -3.25
N ARG A 210 -27.88 4.87 -3.47
CA ARG A 210 -28.47 5.13 -4.80
C ARG A 210 -28.19 6.55 -5.31
N PHE A 211 -28.22 7.55 -4.43
CA PHE A 211 -27.88 8.92 -4.77
C PHE A 211 -26.44 9.03 -5.26
N VAL A 212 -25.47 8.46 -4.55
CA VAL A 212 -24.05 8.48 -4.95
C VAL A 212 -23.83 7.74 -6.27
N GLN A 213 -24.44 6.57 -6.44
CA GLN A 213 -24.36 5.80 -7.69
C GLN A 213 -25.04 6.52 -8.87
N GLY A 214 -26.09 7.27 -8.61
CA GLY A 214 -26.74 8.14 -9.60
C GLY A 214 -25.88 9.30 -10.10
N GLN A 215 -24.75 9.56 -9.43
CA GLN A 215 -23.72 10.52 -9.89
C GLN A 215 -22.59 9.84 -10.68
N ASP A 216 -22.74 8.57 -11.07
CA ASP A 216 -21.71 7.71 -11.65
C ASP A 216 -20.49 7.47 -10.73
N TRP A 217 -20.66 7.75 -9.45
CA TRP A 217 -19.66 7.45 -8.42
C TRP A 217 -19.88 6.05 -7.85
N ARG A 218 -18.80 5.46 -7.35
CA ARG A 218 -18.87 4.21 -6.59
C ARG A 218 -18.98 4.50 -5.11
N ILE A 219 -19.65 3.61 -4.40
CA ILE A 219 -19.71 3.64 -2.95
C ILE A 219 -19.56 2.24 -2.39
N GLY A 220 -18.63 2.10 -1.43
CA GLY A 220 -18.36 0.89 -0.69
C GLY A 220 -18.31 1.17 0.80
N PHE A 221 -18.62 0.15 1.56
CA PHE A 221 -18.62 0.24 3.01
C PHE A 221 -17.35 -0.34 3.60
N TYR A 222 -16.97 0.23 4.73
CA TYR A 222 -15.96 -0.35 5.62
C TYR A 222 -16.48 -1.67 6.18
N SER A 223 -15.63 -2.70 6.17
CA SER A 223 -15.84 -3.97 6.86
C SER A 223 -14.59 -4.35 7.64
N ASN A 224 -14.74 -5.18 8.67
CA ASN A 224 -13.66 -5.70 9.47
C ASN A 224 -14.06 -7.11 9.91
N TYR A 225 -13.20 -8.09 9.63
CA TYR A 225 -13.42 -9.49 9.97
C TYR A 225 -12.34 -10.04 10.92
N MET A 226 -11.53 -9.17 11.51
CA MET A 226 -10.36 -9.54 12.30
C MET A 226 -10.48 -9.16 13.78
N ASP A 227 -11.02 -7.98 14.10
CA ASP A 227 -11.05 -7.45 15.46
C ASP A 227 -12.36 -7.84 16.15
N PHE A 228 -12.29 -8.80 17.07
CA PHE A 228 -13.45 -9.43 17.69
C PHE A 228 -13.57 -9.04 19.15
N ALA A 229 -14.61 -8.30 19.48
CA ALA A 229 -14.82 -7.80 20.83
C ALA A 229 -15.77 -8.70 21.64
N PRO A 230 -15.57 -8.86 22.97
CA PRO A 230 -16.48 -9.62 23.83
C PRO A 230 -17.93 -9.13 23.83
N VAL A 231 -18.16 -7.87 23.49
CA VAL A 231 -19.51 -7.28 23.37
C VAL A 231 -20.24 -7.67 22.07
N ASN A 232 -19.55 -8.36 21.15
CA ASN A 232 -20.20 -8.82 19.92
C ASN A 232 -21.25 -9.89 20.21
N ALA A 233 -22.41 -9.78 19.57
CA ALA A 233 -23.50 -10.75 19.74
C ALA A 233 -23.14 -12.20 19.33
N LEU A 234 -22.11 -12.35 18.49
CA LEU A 234 -21.59 -13.64 18.06
C LEU A 234 -20.37 -14.10 18.88
N TRP A 235 -20.08 -13.44 20.01
CA TRP A 235 -18.90 -13.74 20.79
C TRP A 235 -18.81 -15.23 21.13
N ASN A 236 -17.66 -15.82 20.78
CA ASN A 236 -17.34 -17.20 21.06
C ASN A 236 -15.82 -17.29 21.33
N GLU A 237 -15.45 -17.75 22.50
CA GLU A 237 -14.05 -17.87 22.92
C GLU A 237 -13.22 -18.82 22.04
N ASP A 238 -13.84 -19.87 21.48
CA ASP A 238 -13.18 -20.78 20.55
C ASP A 238 -12.84 -20.15 19.20
N TRP A 239 -13.45 -19.00 18.89
CA TRP A 239 -13.15 -18.22 17.69
C TRP A 239 -11.93 -17.29 17.88
N VAL A 240 -11.52 -17.08 19.11
CA VAL A 240 -10.40 -16.19 19.42
C VAL A 240 -9.07 -16.90 19.14
N ARG A 241 -8.16 -16.20 18.51
CA ARG A 241 -6.81 -16.67 18.23
C ARG A 241 -6.01 -16.88 19.52
N ILE A 242 -5.26 -17.97 19.59
CA ILE A 242 -4.34 -18.26 20.69
C ILE A 242 -2.95 -17.69 20.38
N SER A 243 -2.38 -16.93 21.31
CA SER A 243 -1.02 -16.38 21.23
C SER A 243 0.03 -17.45 21.54
N HIS A 244 1.23 -17.33 20.99
CA HIS A 244 2.35 -18.23 21.34
C HIS A 244 3.04 -17.89 22.66
N LYS A 245 2.89 -16.65 23.15
CA LYS A 245 3.63 -16.16 24.32
C LYS A 245 3.21 -16.87 25.61
N ASP A 246 1.92 -16.99 25.82
CA ASP A 246 1.33 -17.53 27.05
C ASP A 246 0.19 -18.53 26.78
N TYR A 247 -0.09 -18.77 25.52
CA TYR A 247 -1.25 -19.53 25.03
C TYR A 247 -2.59 -18.94 25.49
N GLY A 248 -2.61 -17.66 25.83
CA GLY A 248 -3.81 -16.87 26.05
C GLY A 248 -4.40 -16.31 24.76
N TRP A 249 -5.48 -15.57 24.88
CA TRP A 249 -6.12 -14.89 23.75
C TRP A 249 -5.21 -13.83 23.14
N GLY A 250 -5.08 -13.84 21.83
CA GLY A 250 -4.28 -12.88 21.10
C GLY A 250 -4.98 -11.51 21.02
N PRO A 251 -4.33 -10.42 21.48
CA PRO A 251 -4.93 -9.09 21.42
C PRO A 251 -5.09 -8.61 19.98
N ALA A 252 -6.02 -7.67 19.80
CA ALA A 252 -6.25 -6.90 18.58
C ALA A 252 -6.42 -5.41 18.92
N TRP A 253 -7.03 -4.63 18.01
CA TRP A 253 -7.21 -3.21 18.21
C TRP A 253 -8.12 -2.90 19.41
N CYS A 254 -7.78 -1.84 20.16
CA CYS A 254 -8.54 -1.41 21.33
C CYS A 254 -8.77 -2.53 22.36
N ARG A 255 -10.03 -2.81 22.67
CA ARG A 255 -10.49 -3.86 23.60
C ARG A 255 -10.93 -5.13 22.88
N CYS A 256 -10.48 -5.33 21.65
CA CYS A 256 -10.75 -6.51 20.86
C CYS A 256 -9.67 -7.58 21.03
N TYR A 257 -10.03 -8.79 20.66
CA TYR A 257 -9.11 -9.90 20.44
C TYR A 257 -9.11 -10.25 18.96
N ALA A 258 -7.99 -10.78 18.47
CA ALA A 258 -7.96 -11.26 17.11
C ALA A 258 -8.76 -12.56 16.99
N ASN A 259 -9.66 -12.65 16.03
CA ASN A 259 -10.26 -13.94 15.73
C ASN A 259 -9.28 -14.86 14.96
N LYS A 260 -9.60 -16.14 14.89
CA LYS A 260 -8.94 -17.07 13.98
C LYS A 260 -9.28 -16.67 12.54
N VAL A 261 -8.28 -16.58 11.68
CA VAL A 261 -8.48 -16.15 10.28
C VAL A 261 -9.43 -17.07 9.50
N THR A 262 -9.51 -18.34 9.87
CA THR A 262 -10.49 -19.31 9.33
C THR A 262 -11.92 -18.88 9.62
N ILE A 263 -12.19 -18.42 10.83
CA ILE A 263 -13.51 -17.92 11.26
C ILE A 263 -13.82 -16.58 10.57
N GLY A 264 -12.83 -15.67 10.51
CA GLY A 264 -12.99 -14.41 9.77
C GLY A 264 -13.43 -14.64 8.34
N TRP A 265 -12.78 -15.56 7.63
CA TRP A 265 -13.13 -15.94 6.27
C TRP A 265 -14.52 -16.58 6.17
N GLU A 266 -14.88 -17.53 7.05
CA GLU A 266 -16.20 -18.17 7.06
C GLU A 266 -17.33 -17.15 7.28
N GLN A 267 -17.17 -16.28 8.27
CA GLN A 267 -18.16 -15.24 8.57
C GLN A 267 -18.27 -14.22 7.43
N GLN A 268 -17.16 -13.78 6.88
CA GLN A 268 -17.14 -12.89 5.74
C GLN A 268 -17.90 -13.47 4.54
N ALA A 269 -17.67 -14.74 4.21
CA ALA A 269 -18.34 -15.40 3.10
C ALA A 269 -19.87 -15.46 3.27
N LEU A 270 -20.36 -15.45 4.51
CA LEU A 270 -21.80 -15.41 4.83
C LEU A 270 -22.36 -13.98 4.81
N LEU A 271 -21.61 -13.01 5.33
CA LEU A 271 -22.12 -11.67 5.67
C LEU A 271 -21.96 -10.66 4.52
N ALA A 272 -20.86 -10.69 3.77
CA ALA A 272 -20.62 -9.76 2.68
C ALA A 272 -21.71 -9.81 1.59
N PRO A 273 -22.21 -10.98 1.14
CA PRO A 273 -23.33 -11.04 0.21
C PRO A 273 -24.63 -10.43 0.76
N GLN A 274 -24.85 -10.49 2.08
CA GLN A 274 -26.03 -9.89 2.72
C GLN A 274 -25.95 -8.35 2.69
N ILE A 275 -24.77 -7.78 2.95
CA ILE A 275 -24.54 -6.34 2.88
C ILE A 275 -24.77 -5.85 1.45
N HIS A 276 -24.14 -6.50 0.47
CA HIS A 276 -24.33 -6.16 -0.94
C HIS A 276 -25.81 -6.23 -1.36
N LYS A 277 -26.50 -7.33 -1.04
CA LYS A 277 -27.93 -7.51 -1.35
C LYS A 277 -28.79 -6.42 -0.71
N THR A 278 -28.45 -5.99 0.50
CA THR A 278 -29.24 -5.00 1.26
C THR A 278 -29.02 -3.59 0.72
N PHE A 279 -27.79 -3.20 0.47
CA PHE A 279 -27.43 -1.80 0.19
C PHE A 279 -27.04 -1.53 -1.26
N GLY A 280 -26.65 -2.54 -2.03
CA GLY A 280 -26.25 -2.40 -3.43
C GLY A 280 -24.88 -1.72 -3.62
N THR A 281 -24.02 -1.73 -2.59
CA THR A 281 -22.66 -1.21 -2.71
C THR A 281 -21.85 -1.99 -3.74
N ASN A 282 -20.99 -1.31 -4.50
CA ASN A 282 -20.33 -1.86 -5.69
C ASN A 282 -18.79 -1.92 -5.58
N PHE A 283 -18.26 -1.80 -4.37
CA PHE A 283 -16.93 -2.21 -3.96
C PHE A 283 -16.89 -2.43 -2.44
N SER A 284 -15.76 -2.89 -1.90
CA SER A 284 -15.55 -3.09 -0.47
C SER A 284 -14.24 -2.45 0.00
N TYR A 285 -14.24 -1.95 1.22
CA TYR A 285 -13.05 -1.64 1.98
C TYR A 285 -12.98 -2.57 3.19
N CYS A 286 -12.05 -3.52 3.14
CA CYS A 286 -11.82 -4.51 4.17
C CYS A 286 -10.66 -4.03 5.05
N ASP A 287 -10.98 -3.48 6.20
CA ASP A 287 -10.02 -2.87 7.10
C ASP A 287 -9.21 -3.92 7.89
N VAL A 288 -7.99 -3.57 8.30
CA VAL A 288 -7.09 -4.38 9.14
C VAL A 288 -6.40 -5.54 8.40
N GLU A 289 -7.05 -6.19 7.44
CA GLU A 289 -6.57 -7.43 6.82
C GLU A 289 -5.16 -7.29 6.23
N THR A 290 -4.80 -6.13 5.70
CA THR A 290 -3.45 -5.89 5.13
C THR A 290 -2.65 -4.82 5.85
N CYS A 291 -3.12 -4.33 6.99
CA CYS A 291 -2.42 -3.39 7.85
C CYS A 291 -1.54 -4.11 8.87
N ILE A 292 -2.07 -5.14 9.49
CA ILE A 292 -1.37 -5.91 10.51
C ILE A 292 -0.53 -7.01 9.85
N SER A 293 0.69 -7.19 10.37
CA SER A 293 1.54 -8.29 9.92
C SER A 293 0.80 -9.62 10.01
N PRO A 294 0.78 -10.44 8.94
CA PRO A 294 0.20 -11.78 9.00
C PRO A 294 0.76 -12.62 10.14
N MET A 295 1.99 -12.39 10.54
CA MET A 295 2.66 -13.11 11.63
C MET A 295 2.04 -12.82 12.98
N ASP A 296 1.50 -11.62 13.17
CA ASP A 296 0.79 -11.25 14.40
C ASP A 296 -0.61 -11.87 14.48
N ARG A 297 -1.06 -12.51 13.42
CA ARG A 297 -2.37 -13.18 13.36
C ARG A 297 -2.27 -14.71 13.34
N VAL A 298 -1.07 -15.29 13.46
CA VAL A 298 -0.88 -16.74 13.54
C VAL A 298 -1.56 -17.31 14.79
N ASP A 299 -2.45 -18.29 14.60
CA ASP A 299 -3.11 -19.01 15.69
C ASP A 299 -2.27 -20.19 16.13
N TYR A 300 -2.12 -20.39 17.44
CA TYR A 300 -1.34 -21.48 18.02
C TYR A 300 -2.19 -22.57 18.69
N ASP A 301 -3.50 -22.56 18.44
CA ASP A 301 -4.38 -23.64 18.85
C ASP A 301 -4.20 -24.85 17.90
N TYR A 302 -3.63 -25.93 18.40
CA TYR A 302 -3.38 -27.15 17.62
C TYR A 302 -4.64 -27.75 16.98
N ARG A 303 -5.83 -27.38 17.47
CA ARG A 303 -7.12 -27.82 16.91
C ARG A 303 -7.46 -27.09 15.59
N THR A 304 -6.84 -25.93 15.36
CA THR A 304 -7.10 -25.13 14.15
C THR A 304 -6.29 -25.68 12.97
N PRO A 305 -6.91 -25.98 11.83
CA PRO A 305 -6.19 -26.37 10.63
C PRO A 305 -5.15 -25.31 10.22
N GLY A 306 -3.91 -25.73 10.02
CA GLY A 306 -2.81 -24.84 9.64
C GLY A 306 -2.26 -23.97 10.78
N ALA A 307 -2.60 -24.24 12.04
CA ALA A 307 -2.08 -23.53 13.20
C ALA A 307 -0.55 -23.46 13.21
N GLY A 308 -0.01 -22.37 13.77
CA GLY A 308 1.41 -22.11 13.87
C GLY A 308 2.11 -21.72 12.56
N LYS A 309 1.38 -21.52 11.47
CA LYS A 309 1.94 -21.18 10.16
C LYS A 309 1.51 -19.78 9.73
N PHE A 310 2.45 -18.94 9.46
CA PHE A 310 2.23 -17.65 8.81
C PHE A 310 1.49 -17.80 7.47
N ARG A 311 1.87 -18.79 6.66
CA ARG A 311 1.23 -19.04 5.36
C ARG A 311 -0.28 -19.24 5.46
N THR A 312 -0.77 -19.89 6.51
CA THR A 312 -2.22 -20.06 6.73
C THR A 312 -2.92 -18.71 6.86
N VAL A 313 -2.35 -17.78 7.60
CA VAL A 313 -2.91 -16.43 7.75
C VAL A 313 -2.95 -15.73 6.38
N PHE A 314 -1.84 -15.76 5.67
CA PHE A 314 -1.74 -15.18 4.33
C PHE A 314 -2.79 -15.75 3.37
N GLU A 315 -2.95 -17.08 3.33
CA GLU A 315 -3.92 -17.75 2.46
C GLU A 315 -5.37 -17.37 2.78
N TYR A 316 -5.76 -17.37 4.06
CA TYR A 316 -7.13 -17.05 4.47
C TYR A 316 -7.48 -15.57 4.29
N ILE A 317 -6.55 -14.67 4.58
CA ILE A 317 -6.75 -13.24 4.28
C ILE A 317 -6.90 -13.03 2.76
N GLY A 318 -6.05 -13.65 1.95
CA GLY A 318 -6.18 -13.61 0.49
C GLY A 318 -7.55 -14.13 0.01
N MET A 319 -8.06 -15.23 0.59
CA MET A 319 -9.39 -15.74 0.28
C MET A 319 -10.51 -14.78 0.72
N THR A 320 -10.36 -14.11 1.86
CA THR A 320 -11.30 -13.08 2.33
C THR A 320 -11.38 -11.93 1.31
N LEU A 321 -10.26 -11.41 0.87
CA LEU A 321 -10.21 -10.34 -0.14
C LEU A 321 -10.85 -10.77 -1.48
N MET A 322 -10.58 -11.99 -1.93
CA MET A 322 -11.22 -12.52 -3.16
C MET A 322 -12.73 -12.73 -3.01
N ASN A 323 -13.20 -13.14 -1.83
CA ASN A 323 -14.63 -13.28 -1.57
C ASN A 323 -15.33 -11.91 -1.50
N GLU A 324 -14.69 -10.90 -0.91
CA GLU A 324 -15.20 -9.52 -0.94
C GLU A 324 -15.43 -9.06 -2.37
N ARG A 325 -14.43 -9.23 -3.24
CA ARG A 325 -14.54 -8.89 -4.66
C ARG A 325 -15.72 -9.59 -5.34
N ARG A 326 -15.96 -10.86 -5.04
CA ARG A 326 -17.09 -11.63 -5.58
C ARG A 326 -18.43 -11.14 -5.01
N ALA A 327 -18.49 -10.91 -3.72
CA ALA A 327 -19.72 -10.51 -3.03
C ALA A 327 -20.22 -9.15 -3.52
N TYR A 328 -19.32 -8.18 -3.69
CA TYR A 328 -19.67 -6.84 -4.12
C TYR A 328 -19.61 -6.64 -5.64
N GLN A 329 -19.17 -7.65 -6.40
CA GLN A 329 -19.00 -7.58 -7.86
C GLN A 329 -18.17 -6.35 -8.29
N GLY A 330 -17.19 -5.99 -7.47
CA GLY A 330 -16.37 -4.80 -7.62
C GLY A 330 -15.01 -4.95 -6.96
N PRO A 331 -14.18 -3.91 -7.02
CA PRO A 331 -12.86 -3.93 -6.43
C PRO A 331 -12.91 -4.07 -4.90
N VAL A 332 -11.85 -4.63 -4.33
CA VAL A 332 -11.63 -4.73 -2.88
C VAL A 332 -10.37 -3.95 -2.49
N TYR A 333 -10.50 -3.20 -1.42
CA TYR A 333 -9.44 -2.41 -0.85
C TYR A 333 -9.25 -2.74 0.61
N SER A 334 -8.06 -2.44 1.13
CA SER A 334 -7.75 -2.67 2.53
C SER A 334 -6.86 -1.58 3.11
N GLU A 335 -6.67 -1.58 4.41
CA GLU A 335 -5.72 -0.73 5.08
C GLU A 335 -4.29 -1.23 4.87
N GLY A 336 -3.38 -0.33 4.53
CA GLY A 336 -1.99 -0.68 4.22
C GLY A 336 -1.07 -0.73 5.42
N GLY A 337 0.05 -1.38 5.22
CA GLY A 337 1.12 -1.61 6.17
C GLY A 337 1.92 -2.84 5.75
N THR A 338 1.24 -3.94 5.50
CA THR A 338 1.82 -5.20 5.02
C THR A 338 1.20 -5.68 3.71
N HIS A 339 0.60 -4.76 2.99
CA HIS A 339 -0.14 -4.98 1.74
C HIS A 339 0.67 -5.64 0.63
N TRP A 340 1.99 -5.52 0.65
CA TRP A 340 2.87 -6.12 -0.34
C TRP A 340 2.80 -7.65 -0.37
N PHE A 341 2.42 -8.30 0.74
CA PHE A 341 2.10 -9.74 0.75
C PHE A 341 0.91 -10.07 -0.16
N TYR A 342 -0.02 -9.13 -0.30
CA TYR A 342 -1.31 -9.32 -0.95
C TYR A 342 -1.42 -8.63 -2.31
N ALA A 343 -0.32 -8.12 -2.85
CA ALA A 343 -0.29 -7.52 -4.18
C ALA A 343 -0.85 -8.50 -5.22
N GLY A 344 -1.78 -8.05 -6.05
CA GLY A 344 -2.55 -8.87 -6.99
C GLY A 344 -3.78 -9.57 -6.41
N LEU A 345 -3.89 -9.71 -5.09
CA LEU A 345 -5.07 -10.26 -4.41
C LEU A 345 -6.07 -9.16 -4.03
N LEU A 346 -5.60 -7.96 -3.71
CA LEU A 346 -6.42 -6.77 -3.54
C LEU A 346 -6.28 -5.83 -4.73
N ASP A 347 -7.23 -4.93 -4.87
CA ASP A 347 -7.32 -4.02 -6.02
C ASP A 347 -6.76 -2.63 -5.70
N GLY A 348 -6.55 -2.33 -4.44
CA GLY A 348 -5.93 -1.12 -3.96
C GLY A 348 -5.78 -1.11 -2.45
N ASN A 349 -5.12 -0.07 -1.94
CA ASN A 349 -4.68 -0.02 -0.58
C ASN A 349 -4.67 1.41 -0.03
N TYR A 350 -5.05 1.55 1.22
CA TYR A 350 -4.83 2.76 1.99
C TYR A 350 -3.46 2.68 2.67
N SER A 351 -2.42 3.17 2.01
CA SER A 351 -1.05 3.05 2.50
C SER A 351 -0.72 4.05 3.59
N HIS A 352 -0.01 3.58 4.60
CA HIS A 352 0.65 4.43 5.58
C HIS A 352 2.11 4.60 5.19
N MET A 353 2.47 5.73 4.61
CA MET A 353 3.84 5.99 4.19
C MET A 353 4.67 6.63 5.29
N ASN A 354 5.86 6.11 5.52
CA ASN A 354 6.82 6.72 6.43
C ASN A 354 7.73 7.71 5.68
N HIS A 355 7.56 9.00 5.95
CA HIS A 355 8.33 10.09 5.31
C HIS A 355 9.83 10.11 5.67
N SER A 356 10.24 9.38 6.69
CA SER A 356 11.66 9.25 7.05
C SER A 356 12.42 8.25 6.20
N LEU A 357 11.71 7.43 5.42
CA LEU A 357 12.33 6.45 4.53
C LEU A 357 12.87 7.10 3.25
N PRO A 358 13.94 6.55 2.68
CA PRO A 358 14.41 6.94 1.35
C PRO A 358 13.31 6.77 0.30
N ILE A 359 13.24 7.68 -0.67
CA ILE A 359 12.25 7.64 -1.74
C ILE A 359 12.77 6.73 -2.86
N PHE A 360 12.24 5.50 -2.90
CA PHE A 360 12.67 4.46 -3.81
C PHE A 360 11.46 3.78 -4.49
N PRO A 361 10.93 4.38 -5.58
CA PRO A 361 9.74 3.85 -6.26
C PRO A 361 9.99 2.55 -7.05
N ASP A 362 11.24 2.21 -7.34
CA ASP A 362 11.63 1.08 -8.19
C ASP A 362 11.05 -0.26 -7.74
N PHE A 363 11.02 -0.53 -6.45
CA PHE A 363 10.48 -1.78 -5.95
C PHE A 363 9.01 -1.92 -6.29
N GLN A 364 8.22 -0.89 -6.02
CA GLN A 364 6.77 -0.92 -6.24
C GLN A 364 6.44 -0.94 -7.74
N LEU A 365 7.08 -0.09 -8.53
CA LEU A 365 6.76 0.06 -9.95
C LEU A 365 7.30 -1.05 -10.83
N LEU A 366 8.44 -1.65 -10.46
CA LEU A 366 9.12 -2.64 -11.31
C LEU A 366 8.93 -4.08 -10.85
N LYS A 367 8.73 -4.33 -9.56
CA LYS A 367 8.75 -5.68 -8.96
C LYS A 367 7.46 -6.11 -8.28
N ILE A 368 6.71 -5.17 -7.75
CA ILE A 368 5.38 -5.41 -7.18
C ILE A 368 4.39 -4.65 -8.06
N ASN A 369 3.21 -5.20 -8.27
CA ASN A 369 2.16 -4.44 -8.90
C ASN A 369 1.89 -3.19 -8.08
N PRO A 370 1.93 -1.99 -8.68
CA PRO A 370 1.69 -0.76 -7.96
C PRO A 370 0.34 -0.82 -7.27
N LEU A 371 0.29 -0.31 -6.07
CA LEU A 371 -0.96 -0.17 -5.36
C LEU A 371 -1.70 1.02 -5.91
N GLU A 372 -2.97 0.84 -6.08
CA GLU A 372 -3.82 1.80 -6.77
C GLU A 372 -4.19 2.99 -5.91
N MET A 373 -3.98 2.90 -4.62
CA MET A 373 -4.40 3.95 -3.70
C MET A 373 -3.33 4.21 -2.66
N ASP A 374 -3.11 5.47 -2.38
CA ASP A 374 -2.25 5.91 -1.31
C ASP A 374 -3.01 6.81 -0.33
N GLY A 375 -3.06 6.36 0.90
CA GLY A 375 -3.62 7.12 2.02
C GLY A 375 -2.57 7.90 2.79
N MET A 376 -1.74 8.68 2.14
CA MET A 376 -0.77 9.54 2.81
C MET A 376 -1.47 10.62 3.63
N SER A 377 -1.80 10.30 4.87
CA SER A 377 -2.61 11.14 5.73
C SER A 377 -1.88 12.36 6.31
N ASN A 378 -0.56 12.45 6.19
CA ASN A 378 0.25 13.44 6.90
C ASN A 378 1.22 14.24 6.02
N VAL A 379 0.97 14.34 4.72
CA VAL A 379 1.78 15.16 3.80
C VAL A 379 1.02 16.40 3.34
N SER A 380 1.76 17.45 2.95
CA SER A 380 1.17 18.61 2.29
C SER A 380 0.55 18.21 0.94
N ASN A 381 -0.37 19.03 0.42
CA ASN A 381 -1.01 18.72 -0.86
C ASN A 381 -0.05 18.69 -2.04
N GLU A 382 0.98 19.55 -2.01
CA GLU A 382 2.06 19.55 -2.99
C GLU A 382 2.84 18.24 -2.93
N ALA A 383 3.25 17.82 -1.73
CA ALA A 383 3.95 16.57 -1.51
C ALA A 383 3.11 15.37 -1.96
N TYR A 384 1.80 15.38 -1.70
CA TYR A 384 0.91 14.30 -2.07
C TYR A 384 0.95 13.98 -3.57
N VAL A 385 0.81 15.02 -4.41
CA VAL A 385 0.85 14.83 -5.88
C VAL A 385 2.21 14.31 -6.33
N ALA A 386 3.31 14.87 -5.77
CA ALA A 386 4.66 14.42 -6.11
C ALA A 386 4.88 12.93 -5.77
N TYR A 387 4.41 12.48 -4.61
CA TYR A 387 4.49 11.07 -4.22
C TYR A 387 3.60 10.19 -5.11
N ALA A 388 2.34 10.57 -5.32
CA ALA A 388 1.42 9.80 -6.15
C ALA A 388 1.98 9.61 -7.56
N TYR A 389 2.59 10.64 -8.14
CA TYR A 389 3.25 10.57 -9.43
C TYR A 389 4.51 9.70 -9.43
N ALA A 390 5.40 9.89 -8.43
CA ALA A 390 6.64 9.13 -8.35
C ALA A 390 6.40 7.63 -8.19
N PHE A 391 5.36 7.23 -7.43
CA PHE A 391 5.02 5.83 -7.17
C PHE A 391 3.92 5.27 -8.08
N GLY A 392 3.35 6.06 -8.99
CA GLY A 392 2.31 5.61 -9.91
C GLY A 392 1.00 5.21 -9.21
N ASN A 393 0.68 5.87 -8.10
CA ASN A 393 -0.49 5.57 -7.28
C ASN A 393 -1.77 6.21 -7.83
N ILE A 394 -2.91 5.59 -7.53
CA ILE A 394 -4.22 6.23 -7.67
C ILE A 394 -4.41 7.22 -6.52
N GLY A 395 -4.97 8.38 -6.84
CA GLY A 395 -5.12 9.46 -5.89
C GLY A 395 -6.28 9.28 -4.92
N ILE A 396 -6.11 9.86 -3.72
CA ILE A 396 -7.19 10.06 -2.75
C ILE A 396 -7.53 11.55 -2.65
N LEU A 397 -8.82 11.85 -2.68
CA LEU A 397 -9.32 13.21 -2.49
C LEU A 397 -9.34 13.54 -0.99
N SER A 398 -8.91 14.74 -0.67
CA SER A 398 -9.13 15.36 0.63
C SER A 398 -10.33 16.32 0.57
N ASP A 399 -10.66 16.95 1.69
CA ASP A 399 -11.75 17.93 1.74
C ASP A 399 -11.38 19.24 1.01
N GLY A 400 -12.38 19.91 0.48
CA GLY A 400 -12.30 21.29 0.01
C GLY A 400 -11.58 21.50 -1.34
N PHE A 401 -10.78 22.58 -1.41
CA PHE A 401 -10.07 23.00 -2.63
C PHE A 401 -9.04 21.96 -3.09
N ASP A 402 -8.43 21.29 -2.14
CA ASP A 402 -7.41 20.28 -2.41
C ASP A 402 -7.95 19.08 -3.18
N ALA A 403 -9.23 18.74 -3.00
CA ALA A 403 -9.88 17.68 -3.77
C ALA A 403 -9.87 18.01 -5.27
N VAL A 404 -10.15 19.26 -5.64
CA VAL A 404 -10.16 19.71 -7.04
C VAL A 404 -8.76 19.67 -7.64
N ARG A 405 -7.77 20.18 -6.91
CA ARG A 405 -6.37 20.14 -7.33
C ARG A 405 -5.87 18.71 -7.52
N ARG A 406 -6.08 17.85 -6.52
CA ARG A 406 -5.67 16.43 -6.59
C ARG A 406 -6.35 15.71 -7.75
N TYR A 407 -7.64 15.96 -7.94
CA TYR A 407 -8.38 15.40 -9.07
C TYR A 407 -7.80 15.86 -10.40
N ALA A 408 -7.58 17.17 -10.56
CA ALA A 408 -7.04 17.75 -11.79
C ALA A 408 -5.67 17.18 -12.15
N PHE A 409 -4.76 17.04 -11.18
CA PHE A 409 -3.43 16.51 -11.42
C PHE A 409 -3.41 15.01 -11.69
N LEU A 410 -4.19 14.21 -10.96
CA LEU A 410 -4.03 12.76 -10.97
C LEU A 410 -4.97 12.05 -11.94
N GLN A 411 -6.26 12.42 -11.96
CA GLN A 411 -7.26 11.68 -12.71
C GLN A 411 -6.94 11.55 -14.21
N PRO A 412 -6.55 12.61 -14.94
CA PRO A 412 -6.28 12.49 -16.36
C PRO A 412 -5.07 11.61 -16.71
N PHE A 413 -4.14 11.44 -15.77
CA PHE A 413 -2.89 10.72 -15.97
C PHE A 413 -2.96 9.25 -15.57
N GLN A 414 -3.87 8.88 -14.66
CA GLN A 414 -3.94 7.52 -14.10
C GLN A 414 -4.07 6.44 -15.18
N ASN A 415 -4.84 6.69 -16.24
CA ASN A 415 -4.97 5.77 -17.38
C ASN A 415 -3.64 5.56 -18.13
N SER A 416 -2.74 6.53 -18.07
CA SER A 416 -1.46 6.50 -18.80
C SER A 416 -0.33 5.87 -17.98
N TYR A 417 -0.55 5.58 -16.69
CA TYR A 417 0.46 4.93 -15.86
C TYR A 417 -0.04 3.71 -15.06
N SER A 418 -1.27 3.71 -14.53
CA SER A 418 -1.71 2.68 -13.57
C SER A 418 -1.68 1.25 -14.11
N MET A 419 -1.97 1.05 -15.41
CA MET A 419 -1.95 -0.27 -16.08
C MET A 419 -0.80 -0.40 -17.07
N ILE A 420 0.06 0.60 -17.16
CA ILE A 420 1.14 0.65 -18.14
C ILE A 420 2.47 0.35 -17.44
N PRO A 421 3.27 -0.60 -17.93
CA PRO A 421 4.57 -0.88 -17.36
C PRO A 421 5.50 0.33 -17.42
N VAL A 422 6.29 0.50 -16.37
CA VAL A 422 7.38 1.47 -16.33
C VAL A 422 8.48 1.05 -17.31
N LYS A 423 8.97 2.01 -18.09
CA LYS A 423 10.09 1.85 -19.00
C LYS A 423 11.42 2.14 -18.30
N SER A 424 11.48 3.23 -17.52
CA SER A 424 12.68 3.60 -16.77
C SER A 424 12.36 4.49 -15.58
N ILE A 425 13.18 4.35 -14.53
CA ILE A 425 13.23 5.26 -13.39
C ILE A 425 14.65 5.80 -13.30
N ARG A 426 14.80 7.12 -13.25
CA ARG A 426 16.10 7.79 -13.22
C ARG A 426 16.12 8.89 -12.17
N TYR A 427 17.30 9.14 -11.63
CA TYR A 427 17.55 10.14 -10.60
C TYR A 427 18.52 11.18 -11.13
N PHE A 428 18.25 12.45 -10.86
CA PHE A 428 19.12 13.54 -11.28
C PHE A 428 20.15 13.82 -10.18
N ASP A 429 21.44 13.76 -10.53
CA ASP A 429 22.55 13.94 -9.58
C ASP A 429 23.11 15.39 -9.51
N GLY A 430 22.38 16.32 -10.11
CA GLY A 430 22.81 17.72 -10.25
C GLY A 430 23.48 18.02 -11.61
N LYS A 431 23.83 16.98 -12.39
CA LYS A 431 24.49 17.12 -13.69
C LYS A 431 23.85 16.25 -14.77
N SER A 432 23.48 15.04 -14.42
CA SER A 432 22.95 14.03 -15.35
C SER A 432 21.96 13.10 -14.67
N TYR A 433 21.22 12.36 -15.48
CA TYR A 433 20.35 11.30 -14.98
C TYR A 433 21.15 10.02 -14.77
N VAL A 434 21.00 9.42 -13.60
CA VAL A 434 21.67 8.18 -13.20
C VAL A 434 20.63 7.08 -12.92
N SER A 435 21.09 5.82 -12.94
CA SER A 435 20.27 4.66 -12.59
C SER A 435 19.93 4.62 -11.09
N SER A 436 18.95 3.79 -10.71
CA SER A 436 18.63 3.53 -9.31
C SER A 436 19.84 3.00 -8.53
N SER A 437 20.61 2.10 -9.14
CA SER A 437 21.84 1.58 -8.54
C SER A 437 22.86 2.67 -8.22
N ASP A 438 23.08 3.59 -9.16
CA ASP A 438 24.00 4.71 -8.94
C ASP A 438 23.43 5.76 -7.98
N ALA A 439 22.11 5.95 -7.95
CA ALA A 439 21.46 6.83 -7.00
C ALA A 439 21.67 6.36 -5.55
N ILE A 440 21.60 5.04 -5.30
CA ILE A 440 21.90 4.45 -3.99
C ILE A 440 23.37 4.68 -3.65
N LYS A 441 24.30 4.42 -4.58
CA LYS A 441 25.74 4.64 -4.38
C LYS A 441 26.06 6.08 -4.02
N LYS A 442 25.36 7.04 -4.64
CA LYS A 442 25.52 8.49 -4.46
C LYS A 442 24.67 9.10 -3.35
N ASP A 443 23.93 8.32 -2.56
CA ASP A 443 23.03 8.76 -1.50
C ASP A 443 21.90 9.72 -1.96
N LEU A 444 21.44 9.59 -3.19
CA LEU A 444 20.43 10.48 -3.75
C LEU A 444 18.99 10.19 -3.26
N LEU A 445 18.71 9.02 -2.68
CA LEU A 445 17.34 8.59 -2.36
C LEU A 445 16.68 9.38 -1.22
N LYS A 446 17.45 10.09 -0.39
CA LYS A 446 16.90 10.85 0.75
C LYS A 446 16.06 12.05 0.30
N SER A 447 16.47 12.72 -0.77
CA SER A 447 15.82 13.92 -1.30
C SER A 447 15.99 13.97 -2.82
N PRO A 448 15.45 12.99 -3.55
CA PRO A 448 15.75 12.81 -4.97
C PRO A 448 14.98 13.78 -5.87
N CYS A 449 15.56 14.05 -7.03
CA CYS A 449 14.86 14.51 -8.22
C CYS A 449 14.64 13.29 -9.12
N ILE A 450 13.39 12.87 -9.29
CA ILE A 450 13.03 11.61 -9.94
C ILE A 450 12.39 11.85 -11.29
N GLN A 451 12.80 11.08 -12.30
CA GLN A 451 12.09 10.94 -13.56
C GLN A 451 11.60 9.52 -13.70
N VAL A 452 10.30 9.36 -13.95
CA VAL A 452 9.67 8.07 -14.29
C VAL A 452 9.15 8.15 -15.72
N GLU A 453 9.52 7.19 -16.55
CA GLU A 453 9.03 7.06 -17.93
C GLU A 453 8.27 5.74 -18.08
N TYR A 454 7.06 5.81 -18.62
CA TYR A 454 6.19 4.67 -18.88
C TYR A 454 6.24 4.24 -20.34
N ASN A 455 5.84 2.99 -20.62
CA ASN A 455 5.76 2.48 -22.00
C ASN A 455 4.70 3.21 -22.87
N SER A 456 3.79 3.95 -22.26
CA SER A 456 2.89 4.88 -22.95
C SER A 456 3.62 6.08 -23.57
N GLY A 457 4.85 6.33 -23.17
CA GLY A 457 5.59 7.55 -23.48
C GLY A 457 5.40 8.67 -22.45
N LEU A 458 4.50 8.48 -21.46
CA LEU A 458 4.33 9.43 -20.36
C LEU A 458 5.65 9.56 -19.59
N LYS A 459 6.10 10.80 -19.40
CA LYS A 459 7.22 11.16 -18.55
C LYS A 459 6.71 11.96 -17.36
N ILE A 460 7.14 11.59 -16.18
CA ILE A 460 6.83 12.26 -14.92
C ILE A 460 8.13 12.68 -14.25
N TYR A 461 8.20 13.92 -13.79
CA TYR A 461 9.28 14.51 -13.02
C TYR A 461 8.74 14.93 -11.66
N ALA A 462 9.42 14.59 -10.57
CA ALA A 462 9.04 14.98 -9.22
C ALA A 462 10.29 15.39 -8.42
N ASN A 463 10.26 16.57 -7.84
CA ASN A 463 11.37 17.11 -7.06
C ASN A 463 11.10 16.95 -5.55
N PHE A 464 11.88 16.11 -4.89
CA PHE A 464 11.85 15.96 -3.42
C PHE A 464 13.00 16.68 -2.72
N SER A 465 13.89 17.32 -3.47
CA SER A 465 15.00 18.08 -2.89
C SER A 465 14.55 19.46 -2.40
N ASP A 466 15.32 20.05 -1.47
CA ASP A 466 15.07 21.41 -1.00
C ASP A 466 15.51 22.50 -2.01
N GLN A 467 16.18 22.09 -3.09
CA GLN A 467 16.63 23.00 -4.14
C GLN A 467 15.71 22.94 -5.35
N PRO A 468 15.46 24.07 -6.02
CA PRO A 468 14.74 24.07 -7.29
C PRO A 468 15.46 23.21 -8.33
N TRP A 469 14.70 22.39 -9.04
CA TRP A 469 15.20 21.55 -10.12
C TRP A 469 14.75 22.09 -11.48
N LEU A 470 15.71 22.49 -12.33
CA LEU A 470 15.43 22.92 -13.69
C LEU A 470 15.29 21.72 -14.60
N VAL A 471 14.08 21.46 -15.06
CA VAL A 471 13.74 20.40 -16.03
C VAL A 471 13.56 21.03 -17.40
N LYS A 472 14.21 20.45 -18.42
CA LYS A 472 14.03 20.82 -19.83
C LYS A 472 13.22 19.75 -20.54
N GLU A 473 12.07 20.11 -21.07
CA GLU A 473 11.20 19.23 -21.85
C GLU A 473 10.56 20.03 -23.01
N ASP A 474 10.56 19.47 -24.22
CA ASP A 474 9.97 20.06 -25.45
C ASP A 474 10.39 21.53 -25.68
N ASN A 475 11.67 21.85 -25.52
CA ASN A 475 12.29 23.18 -25.63
C ASN A 475 11.78 24.22 -24.61
N HIS A 476 11.14 23.80 -23.54
CA HIS A 476 10.73 24.66 -22.43
C HIS A 476 11.53 24.32 -21.17
N ASP A 477 11.77 25.34 -20.35
CA ASP A 477 12.45 25.22 -19.06
C ASP A 477 11.41 25.35 -17.93
N TYR A 478 11.36 24.34 -17.04
CA TYR A 478 10.46 24.30 -15.89
C TYR A 478 11.28 24.30 -14.61
N SER A 479 11.08 25.28 -13.75
CA SER A 479 11.71 25.32 -12.44
C SER A 479 10.79 24.65 -11.41
N LEU A 480 11.10 23.42 -11.06
CA LEU A 480 10.34 22.63 -10.09
C LEU A 480 10.86 22.90 -8.68
N PRO A 481 10.10 23.58 -7.80
CA PRO A 481 10.47 23.73 -6.38
C PRO A 481 10.33 22.39 -5.66
N LYS A 482 10.63 22.34 -4.36
CA LYS A 482 10.35 21.14 -3.55
C LYS A 482 8.89 20.72 -3.72
N TYR A 483 8.66 19.44 -4.03
CA TYR A 483 7.38 18.84 -4.41
C TYR A 483 6.76 19.36 -5.72
N GLY A 484 7.50 20.18 -6.47
CA GLY A 484 7.11 20.53 -7.84
C GLY A 484 7.14 19.31 -8.75
N THR A 485 6.22 19.28 -9.71
CA THR A 485 6.04 18.15 -10.63
C THR A 485 5.86 18.63 -12.05
N LEU A 486 6.25 17.79 -13.00
CA LEU A 486 5.93 17.92 -14.42
C LEU A 486 5.51 16.55 -14.95
N ALA A 487 4.37 16.45 -15.62
CA ALA A 487 3.97 15.25 -16.33
C ALA A 487 3.59 15.59 -17.76
N VAL A 488 4.19 14.89 -18.73
CA VAL A 488 4.04 15.16 -20.17
C VAL A 488 3.85 13.85 -20.91
N LEU A 489 2.81 13.77 -21.73
CA LEU A 489 2.64 12.70 -22.71
C LEU A 489 2.87 13.28 -24.11
N PRO A 490 4.04 13.05 -24.73
CA PRO A 490 4.39 13.63 -26.02
C PRO A 490 3.35 13.29 -27.12
N GLY A 491 3.01 14.27 -27.93
CA GLY A 491 2.03 14.10 -29.01
C GLY A 491 0.57 14.09 -28.57
N SER A 492 0.29 14.37 -27.30
CA SER A 492 -1.07 14.54 -26.76
C SER A 492 -1.23 15.90 -26.09
N ARG A 493 -2.48 16.21 -25.69
CA ARG A 493 -2.77 17.38 -24.86
C ARG A 493 -2.52 17.14 -23.37
N LEU A 494 -2.12 15.93 -22.99
CA LEU A 494 -1.97 15.56 -21.59
C LEU A 494 -0.68 16.15 -21.02
N PHE A 495 -0.85 17.17 -20.21
CA PHE A 495 0.22 17.96 -19.60
C PHE A 495 -0.18 18.41 -18.20
N SER A 496 0.71 18.31 -17.23
CA SER A 496 0.57 19.01 -15.96
C SER A 496 1.91 19.51 -15.44
N VAL A 497 1.87 20.65 -14.78
CA VAL A 497 3.05 21.21 -14.10
C VAL A 497 2.64 21.90 -12.81
N SER A 498 3.43 21.66 -11.76
CA SER A 498 3.49 22.49 -10.55
C SER A 498 4.90 23.03 -10.44
N SER A 499 5.10 24.28 -10.80
CA SER A 499 6.41 24.92 -10.92
C SER A 499 6.44 26.28 -10.22
N THR A 500 7.62 26.87 -10.10
CA THR A 500 7.72 28.31 -9.74
C THR A 500 7.13 29.15 -10.86
N ASN A 501 6.21 30.06 -10.52
CA ASN A 501 5.62 30.97 -11.49
C ASN A 501 6.70 31.91 -12.07
N PRO A 502 6.99 31.86 -13.38
CA PRO A 502 8.00 32.71 -14.01
C PRO A 502 7.70 34.21 -13.86
N GLY A 503 6.42 34.56 -13.68
CA GLY A 503 5.96 35.92 -13.46
C GLY A 503 6.00 36.41 -12.03
N SER A 504 6.23 35.51 -11.06
CA SER A 504 6.21 35.83 -9.64
C SER A 504 7.51 36.49 -9.19
N SER A 505 7.41 37.67 -8.58
CA SER A 505 8.54 38.29 -7.89
C SER A 505 8.83 37.68 -6.52
N THR A 506 7.90 36.88 -5.98
CA THR A 506 7.95 36.26 -4.66
C THR A 506 8.20 34.75 -4.70
N GLY A 507 8.35 34.17 -5.89
CA GLY A 507 8.58 32.72 -6.07
C GLY A 507 7.35 31.86 -5.82
N LYS A 508 6.14 32.41 -5.94
CA LYS A 508 4.91 31.64 -5.83
C LYS A 508 4.78 30.55 -6.89
N LEU A 509 3.95 29.57 -6.61
CA LEU A 509 3.71 28.45 -7.49
C LEU A 509 2.78 28.83 -8.66
N LEU A 510 2.87 28.04 -9.71
CA LEU A 510 1.97 28.03 -10.84
C LEU A 510 1.60 26.57 -11.13
N ASP A 511 0.33 26.26 -11.00
CA ASP A 511 -0.22 24.96 -11.36
C ASP A 511 -0.96 25.08 -12.69
N LYS A 512 -0.64 24.18 -13.62
CA LYS A 512 -1.35 24.05 -14.89
C LYS A 512 -1.62 22.58 -15.19
N VAL A 513 -2.84 22.27 -15.60
CA VAL A 513 -3.20 20.95 -16.11
C VAL A 513 -4.04 21.10 -17.37
N TYR A 514 -3.68 20.36 -18.40
CA TYR A 514 -4.41 20.26 -19.65
C TYR A 514 -4.66 18.80 -19.99
N SER A 515 -5.89 18.50 -20.39
CA SER A 515 -6.27 17.23 -21.00
C SER A 515 -7.37 17.47 -22.02
N ASP A 516 -7.87 16.42 -22.67
CA ASP A 516 -8.99 16.54 -23.62
C ASP A 516 -10.30 16.98 -22.95
N HIS A 517 -10.44 16.77 -21.64
CA HIS A 517 -11.68 16.99 -20.88
C HIS A 517 -11.52 17.93 -19.69
N LEU A 518 -10.29 18.32 -19.33
CA LEU A 518 -10.03 19.11 -18.15
C LEU A 518 -8.99 20.18 -18.42
N PHE A 519 -9.28 21.36 -17.89
CA PHE A 519 -8.38 22.50 -17.88
C PHE A 519 -8.37 23.08 -16.45
N TYR A 520 -7.20 23.19 -15.86
CA TYR A 520 -7.03 23.72 -14.50
C TYR A 520 -5.81 24.64 -14.47
N ILE A 521 -5.96 25.85 -13.92
CA ILE A 521 -4.86 26.77 -13.64
C ILE A 521 -5.07 27.38 -12.26
N ASP A 522 -4.00 27.42 -11.47
CA ASP A 522 -3.93 28.18 -10.24
C ASP A 522 -2.61 28.97 -10.18
N THR A 523 -2.72 30.28 -10.08
CA THR A 523 -1.58 31.19 -9.98
C THR A 523 -1.29 31.61 -8.55
N TYR A 524 -2.01 31.06 -7.58
CA TYR A 524 -1.92 31.38 -6.15
C TYR A 524 -2.06 32.90 -5.87
N GLY A 525 -2.95 33.55 -6.64
CA GLY A 525 -3.28 34.98 -6.51
C GLY A 525 -2.31 35.94 -7.18
N GLU A 526 -1.40 35.46 -8.02
CA GLU A 526 -0.57 36.30 -8.88
C GLU A 526 -1.03 36.22 -10.34
N VAL A 527 -0.77 37.31 -11.09
CA VAL A 527 -1.11 37.36 -12.51
C VAL A 527 -0.07 36.56 -13.28
N GLU A 528 -0.51 35.64 -14.13
CA GLU A 528 0.37 35.03 -15.12
C GLU A 528 0.77 36.10 -16.14
N LYS A 529 2.08 36.27 -16.37
CA LYS A 529 2.53 37.07 -17.52
C LYS A 529 2.21 36.23 -18.76
N GLY A 530 1.24 36.69 -19.53
CA GLY A 530 0.94 36.11 -20.82
C GLY A 530 2.19 36.00 -21.69
N GLU A 531 2.38 34.85 -22.32
CA GLU A 531 3.31 34.67 -23.43
C GLU A 531 2.87 35.51 -24.63
#